data_eb4506f2fc2dd9a348a9bd16336e8b98
#
_entry.id   eb4506f2fc2dd9a348a9bd16336e8b98
#
_cell.length_a   1.000
_cell.length_b   1.000
_cell.length_c   1.000
_cell.angle_alpha   90.00
_cell.angle_beta   90.00
_cell.angle_gamma   90.00
#
_symmetry.space_group_name_H-M   'P 1'
#
loop_
_entity.id
_entity.type
_entity.pdbx_description
1 polymer ?
#
loop_
_entity_poly.entity_id
_entity_poly.type
_entity_poly.pdbx_seq_one_letter_code
_entity_poly.pdbx_strand_id
1 'polypeptide(L)'
;MIATGKTSPLPLDEISDALSISDTGFIVHGRYELKSPDGRERRASLTDEQKKLFSYFVPVRGMSEQLVDVLEQDKNCTNRQGSSRTGNLLIIGNKGNGKTVLAVDVVKAIQKQRNIRQGKVAIVTGDSLNKKKISDIFSKLYGGALIIEKAGKMNEKTVSRLNKAMERDTGELLLVLEDQRKPLDRLLSSNREFRRSLQASGGADLHQ
;
A
#
# COMPACT_ATOMS: atom_id res chain seq x y z
N MET A 1 16.74 -11.81 4.31
CA MET A 1 15.79 -12.29 5.33
C MET A 1 14.78 -11.21 5.63
N ILE A 2 13.54 -11.43 5.26
CA ILE A 2 12.48 -10.48 5.62
C ILE A 2 12.26 -10.62 7.12
N ALA A 3 12.47 -9.52 7.85
CA ALA A 3 12.28 -9.54 9.28
C ALA A 3 10.80 -9.75 9.60
N THR A 4 10.47 -10.94 10.03
CA THR A 4 9.15 -11.27 10.53
C THR A 4 8.94 -10.65 11.91
N GLY A 5 7.76 -10.14 12.20
CA GLY A 5 7.40 -9.60 13.50
C GLY A 5 7.84 -8.16 13.78
N LYS A 6 8.47 -7.48 12.86
CA LYS A 6 8.73 -6.05 12.96
C LYS A 6 7.54 -5.24 12.46
N THR A 7 7.19 -4.24 13.23
CA THR A 7 6.06 -3.34 12.94
C THR A 7 6.39 -2.26 11.93
N SER A 8 7.66 -2.08 11.60
CA SER A 8 8.11 -1.08 10.63
C SER A 8 8.05 -1.64 9.21
N PRO A 9 7.53 -0.88 8.23
CA PRO A 9 7.62 -1.29 6.83
C PRO A 9 9.07 -1.38 6.39
N LEU A 10 9.34 -2.29 5.46
CA LEU A 10 10.66 -2.43 4.88
C LEU A 10 11.03 -1.19 4.06
N PRO A 11 12.28 -0.72 4.13
CA PRO A 11 12.80 0.23 3.17
C PRO A 11 12.67 -0.32 1.74
N LEU A 12 12.58 0.57 0.76
CA LEU A 12 12.45 0.16 -0.63
C LEU A 12 13.59 -0.74 -1.10
N ASP A 13 14.79 -0.51 -0.60
CA ASP A 13 15.98 -1.32 -0.92
C ASP A 13 15.82 -2.76 -0.43
N GLU A 14 15.26 -2.96 0.76
CA GLU A 14 14.97 -4.31 1.30
C GLU A 14 13.85 -4.99 0.52
N ILE A 15 12.85 -4.24 0.08
CA ILE A 15 11.80 -4.76 -0.81
C ILE A 15 12.42 -5.23 -2.13
N SER A 16 13.36 -4.46 -2.66
CA SER A 16 14.07 -4.80 -3.88
C SER A 16 14.85 -6.09 -3.75
N ASP A 17 15.56 -6.27 -2.64
CA ASP A 17 16.31 -7.50 -2.36
C ASP A 17 15.37 -8.70 -2.15
N ALA A 18 14.25 -8.50 -1.49
CA ALA A 18 13.24 -9.52 -1.32
C ALA A 18 12.65 -9.96 -2.67
N LEU A 19 12.48 -9.04 -3.62
CA LEU A 19 12.03 -9.36 -4.97
C LEU A 19 13.02 -10.23 -5.72
N SER A 20 14.33 -10.01 -5.55
CA SER A 20 15.35 -10.80 -6.22
C SER A 20 15.41 -12.24 -5.73
N ILE A 21 14.91 -12.49 -4.50
CA ILE A 21 14.91 -13.80 -3.86
C ILE A 21 13.61 -14.56 -4.14
N SER A 22 12.51 -13.88 -4.41
CA SER A 22 11.22 -14.52 -4.57
C SER A 22 10.79 -14.53 -6.04
N ASP A 23 10.49 -15.71 -6.56
CA ASP A 23 9.94 -15.92 -7.92
C ASP A 23 8.45 -15.61 -8.02
N THR A 24 7.89 -14.80 -7.13
CA THR A 24 6.45 -14.60 -7.06
C THR A 24 5.91 -13.65 -8.12
N GLY A 25 6.73 -12.79 -8.68
CA GLY A 25 6.31 -11.78 -9.65
C GLY A 25 5.60 -10.56 -9.05
N PHE A 26 5.26 -10.59 -7.75
CA PHE A 26 4.62 -9.46 -7.05
C PHE A 26 5.25 -9.21 -5.69
N ILE A 27 5.31 -7.93 -5.32
CA ILE A 27 5.45 -7.54 -3.92
C ILE A 27 4.26 -6.66 -3.56
N VAL A 28 3.61 -7.01 -2.46
CA VAL A 28 2.60 -6.19 -1.82
C VAL A 28 3.19 -5.71 -0.50
N HIS A 29 3.35 -4.41 -0.35
CA HIS A 29 3.94 -3.81 0.84
C HIS A 29 2.98 -2.80 1.43
N GLY A 30 2.61 -3.01 2.68
CA GLY A 30 1.74 -2.13 3.45
C GLY A 30 2.54 -1.28 4.41
N ARG A 31 2.06 -0.09 4.62
CA ARG A 31 2.66 0.90 5.48
C ARG A 31 1.70 1.28 6.59
N TYR A 32 1.98 0.81 7.79
CA TYR A 32 1.09 0.98 8.92
C TYR A 32 1.84 1.41 10.19
N GLU A 33 1.22 2.25 11.00
CA GLU A 33 1.62 2.42 12.38
C GLU A 33 1.04 1.29 13.22
N LEU A 34 1.92 0.50 13.78
CA LEU A 34 1.50 -0.61 14.62
C LEU A 34 1.84 -0.32 16.07
N LYS A 35 0.93 -0.64 16.97
CA LYS A 35 1.27 -0.74 18.37
C LYS A 35 2.20 -1.93 18.57
N SER A 36 3.11 -1.82 19.51
CA SER A 36 4.04 -2.90 19.86
C SER A 36 3.30 -4.23 19.98
N PRO A 37 3.73 -5.27 19.27
CA PRO A 37 3.07 -6.56 19.37
C PRO A 37 3.20 -7.09 20.78
N ASP A 38 2.10 -7.56 21.34
CA ASP A 38 2.09 -8.36 22.57
C ASP A 38 2.71 -9.73 22.28
N GLY A 39 3.98 -9.81 22.01
CA GLY A 39 4.85 -10.99 22.00
C GLY A 39 4.28 -12.36 21.61
N ARG A 40 3.08 -12.43 21.12
CA ARG A 40 2.42 -13.67 20.70
C ARG A 40 2.33 -13.72 19.18
N GLU A 41 3.24 -14.46 18.61
CA GLU A 41 3.17 -14.85 17.20
C GLU A 41 1.94 -15.74 16.98
N ARG A 42 0.81 -15.12 16.69
CA ARG A 42 -0.29 -15.85 16.08
C ARG A 42 0.03 -16.02 14.61
N ARG A 43 0.16 -17.24 14.17
CA ARG A 43 0.19 -17.53 12.73
C ARG A 43 -1.14 -17.14 12.13
N ALA A 44 -1.21 -15.92 11.60
CA ALA A 44 -2.35 -15.46 10.86
C ALA A 44 -2.46 -16.22 9.54
N SER A 45 -3.66 -16.48 9.10
CA SER A 45 -3.94 -17.08 7.81
C SER A 45 -5.10 -16.33 7.15
N LEU A 46 -5.22 -16.47 5.83
CA LEU A 46 -6.36 -15.92 5.12
C LEU A 46 -7.65 -16.60 5.57
N THR A 47 -8.71 -15.84 5.71
CA THR A 47 -10.05 -16.37 5.93
C THR A 47 -10.55 -17.09 4.65
N ASP A 48 -11.58 -17.91 4.77
CA ASP A 48 -12.15 -18.59 3.60
C ASP A 48 -12.68 -17.60 2.56
N GLU A 49 -13.27 -16.50 3.00
CA GLU A 49 -13.70 -15.43 2.10
C GLU A 49 -12.53 -14.76 1.39
N GLN A 50 -11.44 -14.50 2.10
CA GLN A 50 -10.22 -13.93 1.52
C GLN A 50 -9.59 -14.90 0.53
N LYS A 51 -9.55 -16.21 0.83
CA LYS A 51 -9.08 -17.23 -0.12
C LYS A 51 -9.90 -17.24 -1.40
N LYS A 52 -11.20 -17.06 -1.31
CA LYS A 52 -12.06 -16.95 -2.49
C LYS A 52 -11.77 -15.68 -3.28
N LEU A 53 -11.65 -14.54 -2.58
CA LEU A 53 -11.35 -13.25 -3.21
C LEU A 53 -10.02 -13.28 -3.94
N PHE A 54 -9.00 -13.86 -3.32
CA PHE A 54 -7.65 -13.96 -3.87
C PHE A 54 -7.38 -15.29 -4.59
N SER A 55 -8.39 -16.01 -5.02
CA SER A 55 -8.24 -17.36 -5.57
C SER A 55 -7.25 -17.43 -6.74
N TYR A 56 -7.14 -16.39 -7.54
CA TYR A 56 -6.18 -16.31 -8.64
C TYR A 56 -4.73 -16.19 -8.15
N PHE A 57 -4.50 -15.55 -7.00
CA PHE A 57 -3.17 -15.24 -6.49
C PHE A 57 -2.69 -16.21 -5.42
N VAL A 58 -3.61 -16.85 -4.70
CA VAL A 58 -3.27 -17.80 -3.63
C VAL A 58 -2.31 -18.90 -4.08
N PRO A 59 -2.46 -19.50 -5.29
CA PRO A 59 -1.53 -20.51 -5.76
C PRO A 59 -0.13 -19.99 -6.09
N VAL A 60 0.02 -18.66 -6.21
CA VAL A 60 1.32 -18.07 -6.52
C VAL A 60 2.20 -18.10 -5.26
N ARG A 61 3.39 -18.66 -5.40
CA ARG A 61 4.32 -18.85 -4.29
C ARG A 61 4.62 -17.54 -3.58
N GLY A 62 4.47 -17.52 -2.26
CA GLY A 62 4.76 -16.37 -1.42
C GLY A 62 3.67 -15.29 -1.39
N MET A 63 2.61 -15.40 -2.20
CA MET A 63 1.55 -14.40 -2.23
C MET A 63 0.66 -14.46 -0.99
N SER A 64 0.30 -15.66 -0.53
CA SER A 64 -0.55 -15.80 0.66
C SER A 64 0.09 -15.14 1.87
N GLU A 65 1.39 -15.32 2.06
CA GLU A 65 2.13 -14.74 3.17
C GLU A 65 2.15 -13.21 3.11
N GLN A 66 2.37 -12.64 1.93
CA GLN A 66 2.34 -11.19 1.74
C GLN A 66 0.95 -10.60 1.99
N LEU A 67 -0.08 -11.27 1.51
CA LEU A 67 -1.47 -10.85 1.71
C LEU A 67 -1.88 -10.90 3.17
N VAL A 68 -1.53 -11.99 3.86
CA VAL A 68 -1.76 -12.12 5.30
C VAL A 68 -1.08 -10.99 6.06
N ASP A 69 0.17 -10.71 5.72
CA ASP A 69 0.96 -9.67 6.38
C ASP A 69 0.30 -8.30 6.26
N VAL A 70 -0.07 -7.92 5.05
CA VAL A 70 -0.73 -6.64 4.77
C VAL A 70 -2.07 -6.54 5.50
N LEU A 71 -2.89 -7.59 5.43
CA LEU A 71 -4.21 -7.59 6.05
C LEU A 71 -4.13 -7.56 7.57
N GLU A 72 -3.19 -8.28 8.18
CA GLU A 72 -2.98 -8.24 9.63
C GLU A 72 -2.44 -6.89 10.09
N GLN A 73 -1.51 -6.30 9.34
CA GLN A 73 -1.01 -4.96 9.64
C GLN A 73 -2.14 -3.93 9.60
N ASP A 74 -3.00 -3.99 8.60
CA ASP A 74 -4.15 -3.10 8.51
C ASP A 74 -5.12 -3.29 9.68
N LYS A 75 -5.42 -4.52 10.01
CA LYS A 75 -6.31 -4.86 11.13
C LYS A 75 -5.80 -4.35 12.47
N ASN A 76 -4.48 -4.39 12.67
CA ASN A 76 -3.85 -3.96 13.91
C ASN A 76 -3.52 -2.47 13.96
N CYS A 77 -3.70 -1.76 12.86
CA CYS A 77 -3.48 -0.33 12.80
C CYS A 77 -4.66 0.41 13.43
N THR A 78 -4.43 1.00 14.60
CA THR A 78 -5.48 1.67 15.37
C THR A 78 -5.36 3.19 15.37
N ASN A 79 -4.29 3.76 14.80
CA ASN A 79 -3.98 5.17 14.91
C ASN A 79 -3.96 5.86 13.54
N ARG A 80 -5.12 5.89 12.87
CA ARG A 80 -5.22 6.48 11.53
C ARG A 80 -5.51 7.97 11.53
N GLN A 81 -6.20 8.46 12.53
CA GLN A 81 -6.51 9.89 12.76
C GLN A 81 -7.19 10.61 11.57
N GLY A 82 -7.94 9.87 10.75
CA GLY A 82 -8.70 10.46 9.64
C GLY A 82 -7.89 10.86 8.41
N SER A 83 -6.57 10.75 8.43
CA SER A 83 -5.70 11.09 7.31
C SER A 83 -5.27 9.85 6.53
N SER A 84 -4.53 10.06 5.45
CA SER A 84 -3.89 8.99 4.66
C SER A 84 -2.38 8.91 4.90
N ARG A 85 -1.92 9.27 6.08
CA ARG A 85 -0.50 9.17 6.44
C ARG A 85 -0.04 7.73 6.58
N THR A 86 -0.94 6.84 6.99
CA THR A 86 -0.68 5.43 7.20
C THR A 86 -1.67 4.57 6.44
N GLY A 87 -1.36 3.30 6.27
CA GLY A 87 -2.24 2.36 5.59
C GLY A 87 -2.10 2.35 4.07
N ASN A 88 -1.11 3.02 3.53
CA ASN A 88 -0.89 3.06 2.09
C ASN A 88 -0.10 1.85 1.61
N LEU A 89 -0.37 1.42 0.38
CA LEU A 89 0.18 0.20 -0.17
C LEU A 89 1.02 0.48 -1.42
N LEU A 90 2.07 -0.31 -1.58
CA LEU A 90 2.85 -0.40 -2.80
C LEU A 90 2.65 -1.80 -3.39
N ILE A 91 2.33 -1.88 -4.67
CA ILE A 91 2.26 -3.13 -5.41
C ILE A 91 3.27 -3.07 -6.54
N ILE A 92 4.26 -3.92 -6.47
CA ILE A 92 5.37 -3.97 -7.40
C ILE A 92 5.28 -5.27 -8.19
N GLY A 93 5.29 -5.18 -9.50
CA GLY A 93 5.23 -6.36 -10.36
C GLY A 93 5.55 -6.02 -11.79
N ASN A 94 5.83 -7.03 -12.59
CA ASN A 94 6.14 -6.88 -14.00
C ASN A 94 4.90 -6.47 -14.81
N LYS A 95 5.13 -5.90 -15.97
CA LYS A 95 4.06 -5.50 -16.88
C LYS A 95 3.22 -6.73 -17.26
N GLY A 96 1.90 -6.57 -17.23
CA GLY A 96 0.98 -7.63 -17.64
C GLY A 96 0.66 -8.69 -16.59
N ASN A 97 1.16 -8.55 -15.36
CA ASN A 97 0.96 -9.54 -14.30
C ASN A 97 -0.34 -9.38 -13.49
N GLY A 98 -1.22 -8.46 -13.87
CA GLY A 98 -2.50 -8.28 -13.16
C GLY A 98 -2.39 -7.49 -11.86
N LYS A 99 -1.45 -6.55 -11.76
CA LYS A 99 -1.28 -5.69 -10.58
C LYS A 99 -2.56 -4.96 -10.19
N THR A 100 -3.30 -4.47 -11.18
CA THR A 100 -4.55 -3.74 -10.91
C THR A 100 -5.61 -4.64 -10.32
N VAL A 101 -5.75 -5.86 -10.82
CA VAL A 101 -6.68 -6.85 -10.26
C VAL A 101 -6.31 -7.15 -8.81
N LEU A 102 -5.04 -7.38 -8.53
CA LEU A 102 -4.54 -7.58 -7.18
C LEU A 102 -4.82 -6.37 -6.29
N ALA A 103 -4.57 -5.16 -6.77
CA ALA A 103 -4.84 -3.92 -6.04
C ALA A 103 -6.31 -3.80 -5.67
N VAL A 104 -7.21 -4.04 -6.60
CA VAL A 104 -8.65 -4.00 -6.35
C VAL A 104 -9.06 -5.03 -5.30
N ASP A 105 -8.56 -6.25 -5.40
CA ASP A 105 -8.89 -7.30 -4.45
C ASP A 105 -8.36 -7.00 -3.04
N VAL A 106 -7.14 -6.47 -2.92
CA VAL A 106 -6.59 -6.05 -1.63
C VAL A 106 -7.41 -4.91 -1.04
N VAL A 107 -7.78 -3.92 -1.84
CA VAL A 107 -8.64 -2.82 -1.39
C VAL A 107 -9.98 -3.34 -0.87
N LYS A 108 -10.62 -4.25 -1.59
CA LYS A 108 -11.89 -4.85 -1.16
C LYS A 108 -11.74 -5.57 0.17
N ALA A 109 -10.68 -6.35 0.34
CA ALA A 109 -10.43 -7.07 1.59
C ALA A 109 -10.23 -6.11 2.76
N ILE A 110 -9.46 -5.04 2.56
CA ILE A 110 -9.22 -4.03 3.59
C ILE A 110 -10.51 -3.28 3.94
N GLN A 111 -11.26 -2.85 2.94
CA GLN A 111 -12.53 -2.15 3.18
C GLN A 111 -13.51 -3.02 3.97
N LYS A 112 -13.54 -4.31 3.69
CA LYS A 112 -14.37 -5.24 4.45
C LYS A 112 -13.91 -5.38 5.90
N GLN A 113 -12.61 -5.47 6.14
CA GLN A 113 -12.06 -5.50 7.50
C GLN A 113 -12.36 -4.23 8.29
N ARG A 114 -12.36 -3.08 7.61
CA ARG A 114 -12.68 -1.79 8.22
C ARG A 114 -14.17 -1.53 8.35
N ASN A 115 -15.04 -2.50 8.00
CA ASN A 115 -16.49 -2.37 7.98
C ASN A 115 -17.02 -1.25 7.09
N ILE A 116 -16.31 -0.95 6.03
CA ILE A 116 -16.75 0.04 5.05
C ILE A 116 -17.75 -0.63 4.11
N ARG A 117 -19.00 -0.23 4.21
CA ARG A 117 -20.06 -0.71 3.33
C ARG A 117 -20.03 0.05 2.05
N GLN A 118 -20.02 -0.13 0.94
CA GLN A 118 -20.01 0.69 -0.27
C GLN A 118 -18.76 1.58 -0.37
N GLY A 119 -17.60 0.98 -0.19
CA GLY A 119 -16.34 1.70 -0.37
C GLY A 119 -16.17 2.17 -1.81
N LYS A 120 -15.94 3.47 -1.98
CA LYS A 120 -15.61 4.04 -3.29
C LYS A 120 -14.19 3.64 -3.67
N VAL A 121 -13.97 3.25 -4.92
CA VAL A 121 -12.65 2.95 -5.47
C VAL A 121 -12.51 3.65 -6.81
N ALA A 122 -11.44 4.39 -6.99
CA ALA A 122 -11.08 4.94 -8.29
C ALA A 122 -9.71 4.42 -8.71
N ILE A 123 -9.54 4.24 -10.01
CA ILE A 123 -8.30 3.81 -10.63
C ILE A 123 -7.89 4.91 -11.60
N VAL A 124 -6.69 5.44 -11.44
CA VAL A 124 -6.12 6.46 -12.33
C VAL A 124 -4.69 6.06 -12.70
N THR A 125 -4.19 6.54 -13.82
CA THR A 125 -2.77 6.38 -14.17
C THR A 125 -1.96 7.56 -13.65
N GLY A 126 -0.68 7.36 -13.39
CA GLY A 126 0.21 8.42 -12.91
C GLY A 126 0.28 9.62 -13.85
N ASP A 127 0.36 9.36 -15.16
CA ASP A 127 0.38 10.44 -16.16
C ASP A 127 -0.96 11.16 -16.27
N SER A 128 -2.07 10.44 -16.17
CA SER A 128 -3.41 11.04 -16.13
C SER A 128 -3.56 11.96 -14.91
N LEU A 129 -3.04 11.53 -13.77
CA LEU A 129 -3.12 12.29 -12.53
C LEU A 129 -2.38 13.63 -12.60
N ASN A 130 -1.33 13.71 -13.43
CA ASN A 130 -0.61 14.97 -13.68
C ASN A 130 -1.50 16.09 -14.24
N LYS A 131 -2.59 15.72 -14.88
CA LYS A 131 -3.54 16.64 -15.55
C LYS A 131 -4.81 16.86 -14.72
N LYS A 132 -4.93 16.25 -13.55
CA LYS A 132 -6.13 16.30 -12.73
C LYS A 132 -5.91 17.09 -11.46
N LYS A 133 -7.00 17.56 -10.89
CA LYS A 133 -6.98 18.24 -9.60
C LYS A 133 -7.14 17.21 -8.48
N ILE A 134 -6.06 16.96 -7.76
CA ILE A 134 -6.00 15.92 -6.72
C ILE A 134 -6.99 16.20 -5.59
N SER A 135 -7.16 17.45 -5.20
CA SER A 135 -8.10 17.81 -4.15
C SER A 135 -9.54 17.42 -4.48
N ASP A 136 -9.94 17.54 -5.73
CA ASP A 136 -11.28 17.13 -6.17
C ASP A 136 -11.44 15.61 -6.13
N ILE A 137 -10.41 14.88 -6.54
CA ILE A 137 -10.41 13.41 -6.48
C ILE A 137 -10.55 12.94 -5.04
N PHE A 138 -9.76 13.50 -4.13
CA PHE A 138 -9.79 13.13 -2.71
C PHE A 138 -11.14 13.48 -2.06
N SER A 139 -11.75 14.60 -2.43
CA SER A 139 -13.08 14.96 -1.94
C SER A 139 -14.15 13.96 -2.39
N LYS A 140 -14.11 13.57 -3.66
CA LYS A 140 -15.05 12.59 -4.21
C LYS A 140 -14.88 11.19 -3.64
N LEU A 141 -13.65 10.83 -3.28
CA LEU A 141 -13.29 9.52 -2.75
C LEU A 141 -13.17 9.48 -1.23
N TYR A 142 -13.62 10.50 -0.54
CA TYR A 142 -13.51 10.57 0.92
C TYR A 142 -13.92 9.25 1.58
N GLY A 143 -13.03 8.68 2.38
CA GLY A 143 -13.27 7.40 3.04
C GLY A 143 -13.16 6.17 2.15
N GLY A 144 -12.81 6.34 0.88
CA GLY A 144 -12.69 5.25 -0.08
C GLY A 144 -11.25 4.82 -0.34
N ALA A 145 -10.94 4.57 -1.62
CA ALA A 145 -9.60 4.17 -2.04
C ALA A 145 -9.25 4.75 -3.41
N LEU A 146 -7.98 5.05 -3.60
CA LEU A 146 -7.42 5.49 -4.88
C LEU A 146 -6.27 4.57 -5.26
N ILE A 147 -6.39 3.94 -6.43
CA ILE A 147 -5.36 3.11 -7.04
C ILE A 147 -4.69 3.91 -8.15
N ILE A 148 -3.39 4.10 -8.06
CA ILE A 148 -2.59 4.79 -9.06
C ILE A 148 -1.75 3.78 -9.82
N GLU A 149 -2.15 3.48 -11.04
CA GLU A 149 -1.39 2.65 -11.97
C GLU A 149 -0.24 3.44 -12.57
N LYS A 150 0.86 2.76 -12.86
CA LYS A 150 2.06 3.41 -13.42
C LYS A 150 2.43 4.65 -12.62
N ALA A 151 2.52 4.47 -11.31
CA ALA A 151 2.74 5.55 -10.37
C ALA A 151 4.04 6.32 -10.65
N GLY A 152 5.05 5.65 -11.21
CA GLY A 152 6.31 6.29 -11.60
C GLY A 152 6.18 7.37 -12.66
N LYS A 153 5.04 7.46 -13.34
CA LYS A 153 4.78 8.52 -14.33
C LYS A 153 4.23 9.81 -13.73
N MET A 154 4.02 9.84 -12.43
CA MET A 154 3.70 11.11 -11.76
C MET A 154 4.91 12.05 -11.82
N ASN A 155 4.67 13.33 -12.11
CA ASN A 155 5.71 14.35 -12.02
C ASN A 155 5.85 14.85 -10.57
N GLU A 156 6.91 15.60 -10.29
CA GLU A 156 7.21 16.12 -8.94
C GLU A 156 6.08 16.96 -8.37
N LYS A 157 5.46 17.79 -9.20
CA LYS A 157 4.33 18.64 -8.81
C LYS A 157 3.14 17.82 -8.37
N THR A 158 2.82 16.75 -9.08
CA THR A 158 1.74 15.82 -8.74
C THR A 158 2.04 15.11 -7.43
N VAL A 159 3.25 14.60 -7.26
CA VAL A 159 3.68 13.93 -6.03
C VAL A 159 3.57 14.87 -4.83
N SER A 160 4.01 16.11 -4.98
CA SER A 160 3.91 17.12 -3.90
C SER A 160 2.46 17.39 -3.51
N ARG A 161 1.58 17.55 -4.50
CA ARG A 161 0.14 17.75 -4.26
C ARG A 161 -0.51 16.53 -3.62
N LEU A 162 -0.14 15.35 -4.05
CA LEU A 162 -0.62 14.10 -3.47
C LEU A 162 -0.20 13.98 -2.01
N ASN A 163 1.06 14.25 -1.71
CA ASN A 163 1.58 14.21 -0.35
C ASN A 163 0.83 15.17 0.58
N LYS A 164 0.58 16.39 0.13
CA LYS A 164 -0.20 17.37 0.90
C LYS A 164 -1.64 16.92 1.15
N ALA A 165 -2.28 16.34 0.12
CA ALA A 165 -3.64 15.84 0.24
C ALA A 165 -3.74 14.68 1.24
N MET A 166 -2.72 13.81 1.29
CA MET A 166 -2.68 12.68 2.22
C MET A 166 -2.59 13.10 3.69
N GLU A 167 -2.07 14.28 3.98
CA GLU A 167 -1.93 14.79 5.34
C GLU A 167 -3.22 15.38 5.91
N ARG A 168 -4.19 15.68 5.07
CA ARG A 168 -5.47 16.27 5.48
C ARG A 168 -6.46 15.21 5.92
N ASP A 169 -7.63 15.63 6.33
CA ASP A 169 -8.75 14.73 6.57
C ASP A 169 -9.22 14.14 5.23
N THR A 170 -8.93 12.87 5.02
CA THR A 170 -9.29 12.09 3.84
C THR A 170 -10.32 11.02 4.16
N GLY A 171 -10.79 10.97 5.42
CA GLY A 171 -11.62 9.87 5.89
C GLY A 171 -10.87 8.54 5.87
N GLU A 172 -9.55 8.59 6.06
CA GLU A 172 -8.66 7.42 6.02
C GLU A 172 -8.65 6.74 4.64
N LEU A 173 -8.73 7.54 3.58
CA LEU A 173 -8.65 7.06 2.20
C LEU A 173 -7.41 6.19 2.03
N LEU A 174 -7.61 5.01 1.47
CA LEU A 174 -6.55 4.07 1.17
C LEU A 174 -5.91 4.42 -0.17
N LEU A 175 -4.61 4.68 -0.16
CA LEU A 175 -3.84 4.95 -1.36
C LEU A 175 -3.03 3.70 -1.75
N VAL A 176 -3.16 3.28 -2.99
CA VAL A 176 -2.39 2.17 -3.55
C VAL A 176 -1.60 2.66 -4.76
N LEU A 177 -0.28 2.52 -4.70
CA LEU A 177 0.60 2.79 -5.83
C LEU A 177 1.01 1.48 -6.47
N GLU A 178 0.86 1.36 -7.78
CA GLU A 178 1.33 0.19 -8.51
C GLU A 178 2.21 0.58 -9.68
N ASP A 179 3.30 -0.13 -9.85
CA ASP A 179 4.20 0.01 -10.99
C ASP A 179 5.21 -1.13 -11.01
N GLN A 180 6.04 -1.13 -12.03
CA GLN A 180 7.25 -1.92 -12.05
C GLN A 180 8.27 -1.34 -11.07
N ARG A 181 9.24 -2.16 -10.67
CA ARG A 181 10.24 -1.80 -9.67
C ARG A 181 11.03 -0.54 -10.02
N LYS A 182 11.62 -0.48 -11.21
CA LYS A 182 12.51 0.64 -11.58
C LYS A 182 11.80 2.00 -11.60
N PRO A 183 10.63 2.15 -12.23
CA PRO A 183 9.90 3.41 -12.18
C PRO A 183 9.53 3.82 -10.76
N LEU A 184 9.14 2.88 -9.92
CA LEU A 184 8.76 3.17 -8.54
C LEU A 184 9.96 3.56 -7.70
N ASP A 185 11.10 2.89 -7.86
CA ASP A 185 12.35 3.25 -7.20
C ASP A 185 12.77 4.67 -7.54
N ARG A 186 12.68 5.04 -8.81
CA ARG A 186 13.00 6.41 -9.25
C ARG A 186 12.08 7.44 -8.64
N LEU A 187 10.79 7.16 -8.62
CA LEU A 187 9.78 8.04 -8.02
C LEU A 187 10.10 8.32 -6.56
N LEU A 188 10.30 7.27 -5.78
CA LEU A 188 10.54 7.39 -4.35
C LEU A 188 11.92 7.97 -4.03
N SER A 189 12.93 7.68 -4.84
CA SER A 189 14.28 8.25 -4.67
C SER A 189 14.31 9.74 -4.97
N SER A 190 13.51 10.20 -5.93
CA SER A 190 13.46 11.60 -6.35
C SER A 190 12.56 12.48 -5.46
N ASN A 191 11.72 11.87 -4.63
CA ASN A 191 10.72 12.57 -3.84
C ASN A 191 10.81 12.14 -2.37
N ARG A 192 11.80 12.64 -1.66
CA ARG A 192 12.11 12.25 -0.27
C ARG A 192 10.94 12.46 0.69
N GLU A 193 10.24 13.57 0.56
CA GLU A 193 9.10 13.87 1.42
C GLU A 193 7.97 12.86 1.23
N PHE A 194 7.67 12.55 -0.01
CA PHE A 194 6.68 11.53 -0.36
C PHE A 194 7.11 10.13 0.13
N ARG A 195 8.37 9.80 -0.04
CA ARG A 195 8.93 8.56 0.50
C ARG A 195 8.75 8.49 2.02
N ARG A 196 8.99 9.58 2.73
CA ARG A 196 8.77 9.64 4.19
C ARG A 196 7.30 9.42 4.55
N SER A 197 6.38 10.02 3.81
CA SER A 197 4.94 9.81 4.03
C SER A 197 4.54 8.34 3.86
N LEU A 198 5.14 7.65 2.91
CA LEU A 198 4.94 6.22 2.68
C LEU A 198 5.70 5.35 3.69
N GLN A 199 6.76 5.88 4.28
CA GLN A 199 7.58 5.21 5.29
C GLN A 199 7.38 5.78 6.69
N ALA A 200 6.59 6.83 6.83
CA ALA A 200 6.38 7.51 8.09
C ALA A 200 5.85 6.54 9.13
N SER A 201 6.10 6.79 10.33
CA SER A 201 5.82 5.97 11.49
C SER A 201 6.76 4.79 11.67
N GLY A 202 7.35 4.73 12.77
CA GLY A 202 8.25 3.68 13.19
C GLY A 202 9.66 3.76 12.62
N GLY A 203 9.83 4.17 11.38
CA GLY A 203 11.16 4.24 10.77
C GLY A 203 11.99 5.44 11.20
N ALA A 204 11.34 6.58 11.40
CA ALA A 204 12.04 7.79 11.82
C ALA A 204 12.52 7.73 13.28
N ASP A 205 11.77 7.03 14.10
CA ASP A 205 12.06 6.92 15.51
C ASP A 205 13.13 5.88 15.83
N LEU A 206 13.41 5.00 14.89
CA LEU A 206 14.40 3.94 15.05
C LEU A 206 15.82 4.35 14.68
N HIS A 207 16.00 5.55 14.10
CA HIS A 207 17.29 6.05 13.65
C HIS A 207 17.75 7.31 14.38
N GLN A 208 17.12 7.62 15.51
CA GLN A 208 17.61 8.66 16.40
C GLN A 208 18.58 8.10 17.42
#